data_a1080c80aeb1b5286559289769f8ac20
#
_entry.id   a1080c80aeb1b5286559289769f8ac20
#
_cell.length_a   1.000
_cell.length_b   1.000
_cell.length_c   1.000
_cell.angle_alpha   90.00
_cell.angle_beta   90.00
_cell.angle_gamma   90.00
#
_symmetry.space_group_name_H-M   'P 1'
#
loop_
_entity.id
_entity.type
_entity.pdbx_description
1 polymer ?
#
loop_
_entity_poly.entity_id
_entity_poly.type
_entity_poly.pdbx_seq_one_letter_code
_entity_poly.pdbx_strand_id
1 'polypeptide(L)'
;MRVVALALVLLIVMGCTAQNRGGAAVDQNEVAARAIELGTAYLRQGDYGRAKDNLMKALAIDDQSAPAHHTLAIVFQQEREFELAESYFKRAIALAPDMIAARNNFGGFLYAQGRPGEAVEQLTIATEDRFYELRPQAFENLAVAYLALDDRRAAREAFERAEALNPRLPRTLLELTQLHLEDQNYTAAKALYLRHRAIASESARSLSACAKIYAIFLDAAERSRCTADLIRIYPTSMEALELVKGTQGGVDGR
;
A
#
# COMPACT_ATOMS: atom_id res chain seq x y z
N MET A 1 34.69 -14.83 97.09
CA MET A 1 34.23 -13.64 96.41
C MET A 1 34.29 -13.92 94.90
N ARG A 2 33.17 -14.35 94.40
CA ARG A 2 33.10 -14.91 93.04
C ARG A 2 32.28 -13.95 92.17
N VAL A 3 32.86 -13.39 91.15
CA VAL A 3 32.21 -12.55 90.14
C VAL A 3 31.62 -13.47 89.08
N VAL A 4 30.32 -13.50 89.00
CA VAL A 4 29.63 -14.21 87.91
C VAL A 4 29.46 -13.25 86.73
N ALA A 5 30.17 -13.54 85.66
CA ALA A 5 30.04 -12.81 84.39
C ALA A 5 28.80 -13.40 83.64
N LEU A 6 27.78 -12.59 83.49
CA LEU A 6 26.65 -12.87 82.61
C LEU A 6 27.01 -12.54 81.17
N ALA A 7 27.22 -13.57 80.35
CA ALA A 7 27.36 -13.42 78.91
C ALA A 7 25.99 -13.26 78.27
N LEU A 8 25.67 -12.07 77.84
CA LEU A 8 24.47 -11.76 77.04
C LEU A 8 24.72 -12.18 75.60
N VAL A 9 24.20 -13.30 75.17
CA VAL A 9 24.21 -13.73 73.78
C VAL A 9 23.11 -12.96 73.04
N LEU A 10 23.54 -11.93 72.31
CA LEU A 10 22.64 -11.20 71.38
C LEU A 10 22.50 -12.05 70.11
N LEU A 11 21.37 -12.76 69.99
CA LEU A 11 20.93 -13.41 68.77
C LEU A 11 20.48 -12.32 67.78
N ILE A 12 21.39 -11.94 66.87
CA ILE A 12 21.04 -11.13 65.70
C ILE A 12 20.26 -12.05 64.75
N VAL A 13 18.95 -12.00 64.80
CA VAL A 13 18.08 -12.57 63.77
C VAL A 13 18.20 -11.67 62.55
N MET A 14 19.11 -12.00 61.62
CA MET A 14 19.10 -11.46 60.29
C MET A 14 17.80 -11.95 59.60
N GLY A 15 16.74 -11.17 59.75
CA GLY A 15 15.58 -11.30 58.90
C GLY A 15 15.97 -11.02 57.47
N CYS A 16 16.12 -12.07 56.64
CA CYS A 16 16.06 -11.92 55.19
C CYS A 16 14.70 -11.35 54.87
N THR A 17 14.60 -10.03 54.82
CA THR A 17 13.50 -9.41 54.09
C THR A 17 13.66 -9.85 52.65
N ALA A 18 12.91 -10.89 52.26
CA ALA A 18 12.66 -11.17 50.86
C ALA A 18 12.05 -9.88 50.27
N GLN A 19 12.89 -9.10 49.66
CA GLN A 19 12.47 -7.94 48.90
C GLN A 19 11.67 -8.52 47.75
N ASN A 20 10.36 -8.57 47.98
CA ASN A 20 9.40 -8.91 46.94
C ASN A 20 9.65 -7.84 45.86
N ARG A 21 10.52 -8.16 44.88
CA ARG A 21 10.58 -7.42 43.65
C ARG A 21 9.20 -7.58 43.03
N GLY A 22 8.28 -6.70 43.42
CA GLY A 22 7.04 -6.53 42.73
C GLY A 22 7.40 -6.39 41.27
N GLY A 23 7.25 -7.46 40.51
CA GLY A 23 7.35 -7.37 39.06
C GLY A 23 6.43 -6.21 38.68
N ALA A 24 6.98 -5.19 38.05
CA ALA A 24 6.16 -4.12 37.53
C ALA A 24 4.98 -4.79 36.80
N ALA A 25 3.76 -4.46 37.21
CA ALA A 25 2.58 -5.01 36.54
C ALA A 25 2.77 -4.78 35.05
N VAL A 26 2.77 -5.86 34.28
CA VAL A 26 2.97 -5.77 32.83
C VAL A 26 1.86 -4.88 32.29
N ASP A 27 2.23 -3.76 31.69
CA ASP A 27 1.27 -2.87 31.08
C ASP A 27 0.61 -3.59 29.88
N GLN A 28 -0.65 -3.94 30.04
CA GLN A 28 -1.41 -4.66 29.02
C GLN A 28 -1.48 -3.86 27.71
N ASN A 29 -1.50 -2.53 27.77
CA ASN A 29 -1.48 -1.67 26.58
C ASN A 29 -0.15 -1.81 25.83
N GLU A 30 0.97 -1.87 26.56
CA GLU A 30 2.28 -2.12 25.94
C GLU A 30 2.36 -3.51 25.29
N VAL A 31 1.78 -4.52 25.94
CA VAL A 31 1.71 -5.88 25.37
C VAL A 31 0.88 -5.90 24.09
N ALA A 32 -0.29 -5.23 24.08
CA ALA A 32 -1.13 -5.13 22.90
C ALA A 32 -0.41 -4.38 21.77
N ALA A 33 0.24 -3.26 22.06
CA ALA A 33 1.00 -2.49 21.07
C ALA A 33 2.12 -3.33 20.44
N ARG A 34 2.91 -4.03 21.25
CA ARG A 34 3.96 -4.95 20.75
C ARG A 34 3.41 -6.09 19.92
N ALA A 35 2.25 -6.64 20.30
CA ALA A 35 1.59 -7.68 19.50
C ALA A 35 1.16 -7.15 18.13
N ILE A 36 0.66 -5.92 18.03
CA ILE A 36 0.34 -5.26 16.75
C ILE A 36 1.60 -5.06 15.90
N GLU A 37 2.68 -4.58 16.51
CA GLU A 37 3.97 -4.40 15.81
C GLU A 37 4.48 -5.72 15.22
N LEU A 38 4.47 -6.79 16.03
CA LEU A 38 4.87 -8.13 15.58
C LEU A 38 3.94 -8.66 14.48
N GLY A 39 2.62 -8.52 14.64
CA GLY A 39 1.64 -8.90 13.63
C GLY A 39 1.87 -8.17 12.31
N THR A 40 2.15 -6.88 12.38
CA THR A 40 2.48 -6.06 11.20
C THR A 40 3.81 -6.49 10.56
N ALA A 41 4.81 -6.84 11.36
CA ALA A 41 6.09 -7.35 10.84
C ALA A 41 5.91 -8.69 10.12
N TYR A 42 5.13 -9.61 10.68
CA TYR A 42 4.82 -10.89 10.02
C TYR A 42 3.98 -10.72 8.75
N LEU A 43 3.02 -9.78 8.72
CA LEU A 43 2.30 -9.43 7.50
C LEU A 43 3.26 -8.99 6.38
N ARG A 44 4.24 -8.14 6.68
CA ARG A 44 5.26 -7.72 5.70
C ARG A 44 6.14 -8.86 5.21
N GLN A 45 6.33 -9.91 6.00
CA GLN A 45 7.07 -11.12 5.63
C GLN A 45 6.20 -12.14 4.88
N GLY A 46 4.89 -11.90 4.74
CA GLY A 46 3.93 -12.83 4.15
C GLY A 46 3.55 -13.99 5.07
N ASP A 47 3.91 -13.92 6.36
CA ASP A 47 3.53 -14.93 7.34
C ASP A 47 2.18 -14.56 7.97
N TYR A 48 1.12 -14.83 7.23
CA TYR A 48 -0.25 -14.45 7.62
C TYR A 48 -0.72 -15.19 8.87
N GLY A 49 -0.28 -16.42 9.09
CA GLY A 49 -0.61 -17.19 10.29
C GLY A 49 -0.11 -16.51 11.56
N ARG A 50 1.21 -16.24 11.63
CA ARG A 50 1.79 -15.54 12.78
C ARG A 50 1.30 -14.09 12.90
N ALA A 51 0.99 -13.43 11.78
CA ALA A 51 0.36 -12.12 11.82
C ALA A 51 -0.98 -12.15 12.53
N LYS A 52 -1.88 -13.07 12.15
CA LYS A 52 -3.20 -13.26 12.81
C LYS A 52 -3.07 -13.59 14.29
N ASP A 53 -2.19 -14.55 14.63
CA ASP A 53 -2.01 -14.96 16.03
C ASP A 53 -1.62 -13.78 16.93
N ASN A 54 -0.73 -12.90 16.48
CA ASN A 54 -0.31 -11.75 17.26
C ASN A 54 -1.40 -10.66 17.29
N LEU A 55 -2.06 -10.39 16.18
CA LEU A 55 -3.13 -9.40 16.12
C LEU A 55 -4.36 -9.82 16.94
N MET A 56 -4.70 -11.11 16.94
CA MET A 56 -5.77 -11.64 17.80
C MET A 56 -5.41 -11.58 19.29
N LYS A 57 -4.12 -11.76 19.66
CA LYS A 57 -3.67 -11.51 21.04
C LYS A 57 -3.84 -10.04 21.44
N ALA A 58 -3.55 -9.12 20.52
CA ALA A 58 -3.78 -7.70 20.77
C ALA A 58 -5.27 -7.41 21.00
N LEU A 59 -6.16 -7.97 20.15
CA LEU A 59 -7.62 -7.81 20.31
C LEU A 59 -8.18 -8.52 21.54
N ALA A 60 -7.54 -9.56 22.05
CA ALA A 60 -7.92 -10.20 23.32
C ALA A 60 -7.63 -9.28 24.53
N ILE A 61 -6.72 -8.31 24.38
CA ILE A 61 -6.40 -7.32 25.40
C ILE A 61 -7.24 -6.06 25.20
N ASP A 62 -7.33 -5.56 23.96
CA ASP A 62 -8.10 -4.39 23.57
C ASP A 62 -8.89 -4.69 22.29
N ASP A 63 -10.15 -5.06 22.44
CA ASP A 63 -11.05 -5.40 21.33
C ASP A 63 -11.49 -4.17 20.50
N GLN A 64 -11.15 -2.97 20.96
CA GLN A 64 -11.42 -1.71 20.26
C GLN A 64 -10.17 -1.12 19.60
N SER A 65 -9.10 -1.89 19.47
CA SER A 65 -7.88 -1.46 18.80
C SER A 65 -8.09 -1.30 17.29
N ALA A 66 -8.31 -0.08 16.81
CA ALA A 66 -8.44 0.21 15.39
C ALA A 66 -7.19 -0.24 14.59
N PRO A 67 -5.94 -0.06 15.06
CA PRO A 67 -4.76 -0.57 14.36
C PRO A 67 -4.75 -2.09 14.20
N ALA A 68 -5.19 -2.86 15.22
CA ALA A 68 -5.25 -4.31 15.13
C ALA A 68 -6.31 -4.75 14.09
N HIS A 69 -7.51 -4.16 14.12
CA HIS A 69 -8.55 -4.41 13.13
C HIS A 69 -8.09 -4.06 11.72
N HIS A 70 -7.48 -2.89 11.52
CA HIS A 70 -6.95 -2.48 10.23
C HIS A 70 -5.90 -3.45 9.69
N THR A 71 -4.95 -3.89 10.51
CA THR A 71 -3.91 -4.83 10.07
C THR A 71 -4.48 -6.20 9.76
N LEU A 72 -5.45 -6.70 10.55
CA LEU A 72 -6.19 -7.94 10.25
C LEU A 72 -6.95 -7.85 8.93
N ALA A 73 -7.57 -6.70 8.63
CA ALA A 73 -8.23 -6.49 7.35
C ALA A 73 -7.27 -6.72 6.17
N ILE A 74 -6.04 -6.19 6.27
CA ILE A 74 -5.01 -6.39 5.24
C ILE A 74 -4.60 -7.88 5.17
N VAL A 75 -4.43 -8.55 6.32
CA VAL A 75 -4.11 -9.99 6.35
C VAL A 75 -5.18 -10.80 5.63
N PHE A 76 -6.46 -10.60 5.97
CA PHE A 76 -7.56 -11.30 5.33
C PHE A 76 -7.69 -10.97 3.83
N GLN A 77 -7.41 -9.74 3.43
CA GLN A 77 -7.33 -9.39 2.01
C GLN A 77 -6.25 -10.19 1.27
N GLN A 78 -5.07 -10.39 1.87
CA GLN A 78 -3.99 -11.19 1.27
C GLN A 78 -4.34 -12.68 1.19
N GLU A 79 -5.10 -13.20 2.17
CA GLU A 79 -5.61 -14.56 2.17
C GLU A 79 -6.85 -14.74 1.27
N ARG A 80 -7.34 -13.65 0.65
CA ARG A 80 -8.54 -13.61 -0.21
C ARG A 80 -9.85 -13.90 0.54
N GLU A 81 -9.86 -13.70 1.85
CA GLU A 81 -11.04 -13.76 2.72
C GLU A 81 -11.74 -12.38 2.72
N PHE A 82 -12.34 -12.04 1.58
CA PHE A 82 -12.76 -10.68 1.27
C PHE A 82 -13.87 -10.15 2.18
N GLU A 83 -14.82 -10.98 2.59
CA GLU A 83 -15.90 -10.62 3.50
C GLU A 83 -15.35 -10.26 4.90
N LEU A 84 -14.38 -11.04 5.39
CA LEU A 84 -13.69 -10.73 6.64
C LEU A 84 -12.88 -9.45 6.50
N ALA A 85 -12.11 -9.31 5.42
CA ALA A 85 -11.32 -8.09 5.17
C ALA A 85 -12.21 -6.84 5.22
N GLU A 86 -13.34 -6.85 4.54
CA GLU A 86 -14.29 -5.72 4.53
C GLU A 86 -14.83 -5.43 5.94
N SER A 87 -15.23 -6.47 6.68
CA SER A 87 -15.73 -6.33 8.05
C SER A 87 -14.70 -5.67 8.96
N TYR A 88 -13.45 -6.13 8.89
CA TYR A 88 -12.36 -5.59 9.70
C TYR A 88 -11.96 -4.18 9.29
N PHE A 89 -11.97 -3.81 7.99
CA PHE A 89 -11.78 -2.42 7.55
C PHE A 89 -12.86 -1.50 8.09
N LYS A 90 -14.13 -1.89 7.97
CA LYS A 90 -15.27 -1.12 8.49
C LYS A 90 -15.17 -0.94 10.01
N ARG A 91 -14.77 -1.98 10.73
CA ARG A 91 -14.59 -1.91 12.18
C ARG A 91 -13.46 -0.95 12.56
N ALA A 92 -12.32 -1.01 11.87
CA ALA A 92 -11.20 -0.08 12.12
C ALA A 92 -11.62 1.38 11.90
N ILE A 93 -12.33 1.68 10.82
CA ILE A 93 -12.82 3.02 10.51
C ILE A 93 -13.89 3.49 11.50
N ALA A 94 -14.75 2.58 11.97
CA ALA A 94 -15.77 2.91 12.98
C ALA A 94 -15.15 3.26 14.34
N LEU A 95 -14.05 2.58 14.70
CA LEU A 95 -13.31 2.81 15.95
C LEU A 95 -12.44 4.07 15.89
N ALA A 96 -11.83 4.34 14.76
CA ALA A 96 -10.98 5.52 14.52
C ALA A 96 -11.32 6.15 13.16
N PRO A 97 -12.32 7.02 13.08
CA PRO A 97 -12.74 7.64 11.81
C PRO A 97 -11.67 8.52 11.16
N ASP A 98 -10.71 8.97 11.93
CA ASP A 98 -9.53 9.76 11.52
C ASP A 98 -8.31 8.90 11.17
N MET A 99 -8.42 7.57 11.21
CA MET A 99 -7.36 6.68 10.77
C MET A 99 -7.28 6.64 9.23
N ILE A 100 -6.63 7.64 8.67
CA ILE A 100 -6.54 7.86 7.22
C ILE A 100 -5.94 6.66 6.48
N ALA A 101 -4.97 5.99 7.08
CA ALA A 101 -4.38 4.76 6.50
C ALA A 101 -5.42 3.66 6.29
N ALA A 102 -6.39 3.49 7.21
CA ALA A 102 -7.45 2.51 7.06
C ALA A 102 -8.38 2.87 5.89
N ARG A 103 -8.73 4.16 5.74
CA ARG A 103 -9.55 4.63 4.61
C ARG A 103 -8.86 4.45 3.27
N ASN A 104 -7.56 4.80 3.17
CA ASN A 104 -6.79 4.59 1.94
C ASN A 104 -6.73 3.12 1.55
N ASN A 105 -6.44 2.23 2.52
CA ASN A 105 -6.36 0.79 2.25
C ASN A 105 -7.74 0.19 1.94
N PHE A 106 -8.79 0.61 2.63
CA PHE A 106 -10.15 0.18 2.34
C PHE A 106 -10.62 0.66 0.95
N GLY A 107 -10.28 1.88 0.55
CA GLY A 107 -10.54 2.37 -0.80
C GLY A 107 -9.83 1.53 -1.87
N GLY A 108 -8.56 1.20 -1.66
CA GLY A 108 -7.83 0.28 -2.55
C GLY A 108 -8.44 -1.12 -2.61
N PHE A 109 -8.89 -1.64 -1.47
CA PHE A 109 -9.63 -2.91 -1.41
C PHE A 109 -10.94 -2.85 -2.19
N LEU A 110 -11.78 -1.83 -1.98
CA LEU A 110 -13.05 -1.65 -2.67
C LEU A 110 -12.87 -1.56 -4.20
N TYR A 111 -11.85 -0.81 -4.64
CA TYR A 111 -11.49 -0.78 -6.06
C TYR A 111 -11.15 -2.16 -6.60
N ALA A 112 -10.35 -2.94 -5.88
CA ALA A 112 -9.98 -4.30 -6.28
C ALA A 112 -11.18 -5.27 -6.31
N GLN A 113 -12.23 -5.00 -5.52
CA GLN A 113 -13.50 -5.74 -5.54
C GLN A 113 -14.47 -5.26 -6.63
N GLY A 114 -14.06 -4.36 -7.54
CA GLY A 114 -14.92 -3.83 -8.59
C GLY A 114 -15.97 -2.82 -8.11
N ARG A 115 -15.73 -2.15 -7.00
CA ARG A 115 -16.62 -1.15 -6.37
C ARG A 115 -15.96 0.24 -6.38
N PRO A 116 -15.63 0.79 -7.58
CA PRO A 116 -14.86 2.03 -7.68
C PRO A 116 -15.61 3.25 -7.11
N GLY A 117 -16.94 3.29 -7.14
CA GLY A 117 -17.70 4.39 -6.53
C GLY A 117 -17.48 4.50 -5.03
N GLU A 118 -17.56 3.38 -4.31
CA GLU A 118 -17.31 3.34 -2.88
C GLU A 118 -15.82 3.58 -2.55
N ALA A 119 -14.92 3.15 -3.45
CA ALA A 119 -13.49 3.44 -3.33
C ALA A 119 -13.24 4.96 -3.38
N VAL A 120 -13.89 5.68 -4.32
CA VAL A 120 -13.77 7.15 -4.42
C VAL A 120 -14.18 7.82 -3.11
N GLU A 121 -15.27 7.39 -2.47
CA GLU A 121 -15.70 7.97 -1.18
C GLU A 121 -14.60 7.88 -0.11
N GLN A 122 -14.01 6.70 0.08
CA GLN A 122 -12.98 6.50 1.10
C GLN A 122 -11.66 7.21 0.75
N LEU A 123 -11.27 7.16 -0.52
CA LEU A 123 -10.03 7.75 -1.01
C LEU A 123 -10.08 9.28 -1.02
N THR A 124 -11.24 9.88 -1.29
CA THR A 124 -11.42 11.34 -1.20
C THR A 124 -11.07 11.83 0.20
N ILE A 125 -11.64 11.19 1.24
CA ILE A 125 -11.32 11.53 2.63
C ILE A 125 -9.81 11.36 2.90
N ALA A 126 -9.21 10.30 2.38
CA ALA A 126 -7.78 10.06 2.56
C ALA A 126 -6.89 11.13 1.89
N THR A 127 -7.36 11.75 0.81
CA THR A 127 -6.61 12.82 0.12
C THR A 127 -6.75 14.19 0.78
N GLU A 128 -7.73 14.39 1.65
CA GLU A 128 -7.97 15.67 2.35
C GLU A 128 -6.95 15.92 3.47
N ASP A 129 -6.47 14.87 4.13
CA ASP A 129 -5.48 15.01 5.20
C ASP A 129 -4.11 15.40 4.64
N ARG A 130 -3.69 16.63 4.93
CA ARG A 130 -2.42 17.20 4.47
C ARG A 130 -1.20 16.62 5.16
N PHE A 131 -1.37 15.97 6.30
CA PHE A 131 -0.30 15.37 7.09
C PHE A 131 -0.12 13.88 6.84
N TYR A 132 -1.00 13.29 6.03
CA TYR A 132 -0.89 11.89 5.67
C TYR A 132 0.34 11.65 4.77
N GLU A 133 1.33 10.90 5.26
CA GLU A 133 2.60 10.66 4.54
C GLU A 133 2.38 9.98 3.17
N LEU A 134 1.40 9.08 3.07
CA LEU A 134 1.07 8.38 1.82
C LEU A 134 -0.01 9.10 1.01
N ARG A 135 -0.20 10.39 1.23
CA ARG A 135 -1.16 11.20 0.47
C ARG A 135 -0.95 11.17 -1.04
N PRO A 136 0.30 11.17 -1.57
CA PRO A 136 0.53 10.99 -3.00
C PRO A 136 -0.04 9.66 -3.52
N GLN A 137 0.12 8.57 -2.78
CA GLN A 137 -0.42 7.26 -3.12
C GLN A 137 -1.96 7.23 -3.00
N ALA A 138 -2.54 7.95 -2.03
CA ALA A 138 -3.98 8.08 -1.92
C ALA A 138 -4.57 8.80 -3.15
N PHE A 139 -3.94 9.87 -3.65
CA PHE A 139 -4.31 10.51 -4.91
C PHE A 139 -4.14 9.57 -6.11
N GLU A 140 -3.07 8.78 -6.17
CA GLU A 140 -2.88 7.77 -7.23
C GLU A 140 -4.01 6.73 -7.21
N ASN A 141 -4.37 6.20 -6.03
CA ASN A 141 -5.48 5.25 -5.88
C ASN A 141 -6.83 5.88 -6.27
N LEU A 142 -7.07 7.13 -5.86
CA LEU A 142 -8.27 7.89 -6.21
C LEU A 142 -8.38 8.08 -7.73
N ALA A 143 -7.29 8.45 -8.38
CA ALA A 143 -7.25 8.61 -9.83
C ALA A 143 -7.60 7.32 -10.57
N VAL A 144 -7.07 6.19 -10.09
CA VAL A 144 -7.38 4.87 -10.66
C VAL A 144 -8.85 4.48 -10.47
N ALA A 145 -9.44 4.81 -9.31
CA ALA A 145 -10.86 4.59 -9.08
C ALA A 145 -11.72 5.46 -10.03
N TYR A 146 -11.33 6.70 -10.29
CA TYR A 146 -11.99 7.55 -11.30
C TYR A 146 -11.85 7.00 -12.72
N LEU A 147 -10.69 6.45 -13.11
CA LEU A 147 -10.54 5.79 -14.42
C LEU A 147 -11.52 4.61 -14.57
N ALA A 148 -11.73 3.84 -13.51
CA ALA A 148 -12.69 2.73 -13.53
C ALA A 148 -14.16 3.18 -13.65
N LEU A 149 -14.44 4.44 -13.32
CA LEU A 149 -15.75 5.09 -13.51
C LEU A 149 -15.83 5.86 -14.85
N ASP A 150 -14.81 5.77 -15.69
CA ASP A 150 -14.63 6.54 -16.94
C ASP A 150 -14.61 8.09 -16.72
N ASP A 151 -14.41 8.54 -15.49
CA ASP A 151 -14.21 9.97 -15.20
C ASP A 151 -12.74 10.35 -15.41
N ARG A 152 -12.37 10.50 -16.69
CA ARG A 152 -11.00 10.82 -17.11
C ARG A 152 -10.53 12.19 -16.62
N ARG A 153 -11.44 13.14 -16.46
CA ARG A 153 -11.10 14.47 -15.97
C ARG A 153 -10.69 14.42 -14.51
N ALA A 154 -11.53 13.83 -13.65
CA ALA A 154 -11.21 13.69 -12.23
C ALA A 154 -9.96 12.81 -12.01
N ALA A 155 -9.78 11.76 -12.81
CA ALA A 155 -8.60 10.92 -12.78
C ALA A 155 -7.32 11.72 -13.08
N ARG A 156 -7.34 12.54 -14.12
CA ARG A 156 -6.20 13.40 -14.47
C ARG A 156 -5.86 14.36 -13.32
N GLU A 157 -6.86 15.09 -12.82
CA GLU A 157 -6.68 16.04 -11.72
C GLU A 157 -6.05 15.35 -10.50
N ALA A 158 -6.49 14.14 -10.18
CA ALA A 158 -5.94 13.37 -9.06
C ALA A 158 -4.51 12.87 -9.34
N PHE A 159 -4.20 12.38 -10.56
CA PHE A 159 -2.83 12.00 -10.92
C PHE A 159 -1.86 13.20 -10.92
N GLU A 160 -2.29 14.36 -11.40
CA GLU A 160 -1.48 15.58 -11.36
C GLU A 160 -1.20 16.02 -9.92
N ARG A 161 -2.17 15.85 -9.01
CA ARG A 161 -1.95 16.05 -7.57
C ARG A 161 -0.96 15.05 -6.98
N ALA A 162 -1.07 13.77 -7.36
CA ALA A 162 -0.13 12.73 -6.95
C ALA A 162 1.30 13.07 -7.41
N GLU A 163 1.45 13.45 -8.69
CA GLU A 163 2.73 13.83 -9.30
C GLU A 163 3.34 15.07 -8.66
N ALA A 164 2.53 16.09 -8.39
CA ALA A 164 2.99 17.32 -7.73
C ALA A 164 3.50 17.07 -6.30
N LEU A 165 2.91 16.10 -5.59
CA LEU A 165 3.33 15.72 -4.23
C LEU A 165 4.53 14.76 -4.25
N ASN A 166 4.56 13.84 -5.20
CA ASN A 166 5.67 12.91 -5.40
C ASN A 166 5.93 12.67 -6.89
N PRO A 167 6.93 13.35 -7.47
CA PRO A 167 7.24 13.24 -8.91
C PRO A 167 7.88 11.90 -9.32
N ARG A 168 8.03 10.96 -8.39
CA ARG A 168 8.67 9.66 -8.59
C ARG A 168 7.71 8.48 -8.37
N LEU A 169 6.42 8.65 -8.67
CA LEU A 169 5.43 7.58 -8.68
C LEU A 169 5.36 6.96 -10.07
N PRO A 170 5.87 5.73 -10.27
CA PRO A 170 5.96 5.14 -11.61
C PRO A 170 4.58 4.96 -12.26
N ARG A 171 3.59 4.49 -11.51
CA ARG A 171 2.23 4.30 -12.01
C ARG A 171 1.62 5.63 -12.45
N THR A 172 1.69 6.66 -11.62
CA THR A 172 1.19 8.00 -11.92
C THR A 172 1.80 8.55 -13.22
N LEU A 173 3.13 8.43 -13.39
CA LEU A 173 3.81 8.90 -14.60
C LEU A 173 3.34 8.14 -15.85
N LEU A 174 3.12 6.82 -15.75
CA LEU A 174 2.66 6.01 -16.88
C LEU A 174 1.19 6.32 -17.23
N GLU A 175 0.31 6.47 -16.23
CA GLU A 175 -1.10 6.80 -16.46
C GLU A 175 -1.24 8.20 -17.07
N LEU A 176 -0.52 9.20 -16.57
CA LEU A 176 -0.48 10.53 -17.18
C LEU A 176 0.08 10.49 -18.60
N THR A 177 1.09 9.64 -18.87
CA THR A 177 1.59 9.42 -20.24
C THR A 177 0.46 8.96 -21.16
N GLN A 178 -0.35 7.98 -20.75
CA GLN A 178 -1.48 7.48 -21.56
C GLN A 178 -2.54 8.55 -21.78
N LEU A 179 -2.93 9.26 -20.73
CA LEU A 179 -3.91 10.35 -20.82
C LEU A 179 -3.44 11.46 -21.79
N HIS A 180 -2.16 11.81 -21.77
CA HIS A 180 -1.60 12.79 -22.71
C HIS A 180 -1.48 12.26 -24.13
N LEU A 181 -1.24 10.96 -24.34
CA LEU A 181 -1.27 10.34 -25.67
C LEU A 181 -2.68 10.41 -26.28
N GLU A 182 -3.70 10.12 -25.48
CA GLU A 182 -5.11 10.18 -25.87
C GLU A 182 -5.55 11.61 -26.24
N ASP A 183 -5.06 12.60 -25.48
CA ASP A 183 -5.32 14.02 -25.74
C ASP A 183 -4.43 14.61 -26.86
N GLN A 184 -3.60 13.78 -27.50
CA GLN A 184 -2.65 14.21 -28.54
C GLN A 184 -1.59 15.23 -28.04
N ASN A 185 -1.41 15.34 -26.73
CA ASN A 185 -0.35 16.14 -26.13
C ASN A 185 0.96 15.34 -26.08
N TYR A 186 1.52 15.08 -27.25
CA TYR A 186 2.64 14.15 -27.43
C TYR A 186 3.94 14.60 -26.76
N THR A 187 4.15 15.92 -26.67
CA THR A 187 5.34 16.46 -25.98
C THR A 187 5.31 16.15 -24.49
N ALA A 188 4.17 16.39 -23.83
CA ALA A 188 3.99 16.06 -22.43
C ALA A 188 4.06 14.54 -22.20
N ALA A 189 3.40 13.74 -23.06
CA ALA A 189 3.46 12.29 -23.00
C ALA A 189 4.90 11.77 -23.05
N LYS A 190 5.72 12.27 -23.98
CA LYS A 190 7.13 11.89 -24.10
C LYS A 190 7.94 12.26 -22.86
N ALA A 191 7.74 13.46 -22.33
CA ALA A 191 8.45 13.92 -21.13
C ALA A 191 8.13 13.05 -19.91
N LEU A 192 6.86 12.71 -19.69
CA LEU A 192 6.41 11.83 -18.60
C LEU A 192 6.91 10.40 -18.78
N TYR A 193 6.84 9.86 -19.99
CA TYR A 193 7.39 8.54 -20.31
C TYR A 193 8.89 8.44 -20.01
N LEU A 194 9.69 9.44 -20.39
CA LEU A 194 11.13 9.45 -20.10
C LEU A 194 11.41 9.46 -18.60
N ARG A 195 10.61 10.19 -17.82
CA ARG A 195 10.70 10.18 -16.37
C ARG A 195 10.32 8.81 -15.79
N HIS A 196 9.24 8.19 -16.31
CA HIS A 196 8.86 6.82 -15.92
C HIS A 196 10.00 5.84 -16.20
N ARG A 197 10.54 5.83 -17.42
CA ARG A 197 11.65 4.94 -17.84
C ARG A 197 12.90 5.09 -16.98
N ALA A 198 13.15 6.27 -16.42
CA ALA A 198 14.30 6.52 -15.56
C ALA A 198 14.18 5.91 -14.16
N ILE A 199 12.97 5.54 -13.72
CA ILE A 199 12.71 5.09 -12.33
C ILE A 199 12.02 3.74 -12.21
N ALA A 200 11.53 3.17 -13.32
CA ALA A 200 10.78 1.92 -13.33
C ALA A 200 11.28 0.97 -14.41
N SER A 201 11.11 -0.32 -14.14
CA SER A 201 11.33 -1.36 -15.13
C SER A 201 10.29 -1.28 -16.25
N GLU A 202 10.68 -1.67 -17.46
CA GLU A 202 9.76 -1.71 -18.60
C GLU A 202 8.67 -2.78 -18.39
N SER A 203 7.44 -2.41 -18.69
CA SER A 203 6.25 -3.26 -18.68
C SER A 203 5.64 -3.30 -20.08
N ALA A 204 4.71 -4.21 -20.34
CA ALA A 204 4.00 -4.24 -21.61
C ALA A 204 3.37 -2.88 -21.95
N ARG A 205 2.70 -2.25 -20.96
CA ARG A 205 2.08 -0.92 -21.13
C ARG A 205 3.11 0.16 -21.41
N SER A 206 4.26 0.18 -20.71
CA SER A 206 5.29 1.20 -20.94
C SER A 206 5.99 1.03 -22.28
N LEU A 207 6.23 -0.21 -22.74
CA LEU A 207 6.77 -0.52 -24.06
C LEU A 207 5.78 -0.15 -25.19
N SER A 208 4.49 -0.37 -24.99
CA SER A 208 3.44 0.09 -25.91
C SER A 208 3.40 1.62 -26.01
N ALA A 209 3.45 2.32 -24.87
CA ALA A 209 3.54 3.78 -24.85
C ALA A 209 4.79 4.27 -25.59
N CYS A 210 5.94 3.63 -25.35
CA CYS A 210 7.18 3.87 -26.06
C CYS A 210 7.01 3.79 -27.58
N ALA A 211 6.49 2.66 -28.07
CA ALA A 211 6.31 2.45 -29.51
C ALA A 211 5.39 3.51 -30.14
N LYS A 212 4.30 3.89 -29.44
CA LYS A 212 3.38 4.96 -29.88
C LYS A 212 4.08 6.32 -29.92
N ILE A 213 4.78 6.70 -28.86
CA ILE A 213 5.50 7.98 -28.76
C ILE A 213 6.53 8.10 -29.90
N TYR A 214 7.41 7.11 -30.06
CA TYR A 214 8.48 7.19 -31.05
C TYR A 214 8.00 6.99 -32.49
N ALA A 215 6.81 6.41 -32.71
CA ALA A 215 6.15 6.46 -34.00
C ALA A 215 5.77 7.91 -34.38
N ILE A 216 5.24 8.67 -33.43
CA ILE A 216 4.83 10.07 -33.63
C ILE A 216 6.04 10.98 -33.83
N PHE A 217 7.12 10.76 -33.08
CA PHE A 217 8.36 11.54 -33.20
C PHE A 217 9.29 11.04 -34.31
N LEU A 218 8.85 10.09 -35.15
CA LEU A 218 9.57 9.53 -36.30
C LEU A 218 10.95 8.94 -35.96
N ASP A 219 11.12 8.47 -34.72
CA ASP A 219 12.32 7.75 -34.29
C ASP A 219 12.14 6.26 -34.52
N ALA A 220 12.54 5.80 -35.72
CA ALA A 220 12.38 4.41 -36.14
C ALA A 220 13.21 3.44 -35.28
N ALA A 221 14.37 3.87 -34.77
CA ALA A 221 15.26 3.01 -33.98
C ALA A 221 14.63 2.70 -32.61
N GLU A 222 14.24 3.73 -31.86
CA GLU A 222 13.59 3.54 -30.54
C GLU A 222 12.23 2.85 -30.69
N ARG A 223 11.44 3.21 -31.72
CA ARG A 223 10.18 2.49 -32.01
C ARG A 223 10.42 1.00 -32.21
N SER A 224 11.40 0.62 -33.06
CA SER A 224 11.71 -0.79 -33.34
C SER A 224 12.19 -1.52 -32.11
N ARG A 225 13.03 -0.88 -31.28
CA ARG A 225 13.46 -1.42 -30.00
C ARG A 225 12.26 -1.74 -29.10
N CYS A 226 11.39 -0.76 -28.84
CA CYS A 226 10.24 -0.93 -27.97
C CYS A 226 9.27 -1.99 -28.47
N THR A 227 9.04 -2.05 -29.79
CA THR A 227 8.21 -3.05 -30.44
C THR A 227 8.80 -4.46 -30.30
N ALA A 228 10.09 -4.62 -30.56
CA ALA A 228 10.78 -5.89 -30.43
C ALA A 228 10.79 -6.38 -28.98
N ASP A 229 11.08 -5.51 -28.03
CA ASP A 229 11.08 -5.84 -26.61
C ASP A 229 9.67 -6.21 -26.10
N LEU A 230 8.63 -5.49 -26.55
CA LEU A 230 7.24 -5.81 -26.20
C LEU A 230 6.87 -7.22 -26.65
N ILE A 231 7.15 -7.59 -27.90
CA ILE A 231 6.85 -8.93 -28.43
C ILE A 231 7.71 -10.00 -27.78
N ARG A 232 9.00 -9.72 -27.54
CA ARG A 232 9.94 -10.69 -26.97
C ARG A 232 9.68 -10.97 -25.50
N ILE A 233 9.41 -9.92 -24.69
CA ILE A 233 9.29 -10.02 -23.22
C ILE A 233 7.86 -10.35 -22.80
N TYR A 234 6.87 -9.78 -23.49
CA TYR A 234 5.45 -9.86 -23.15
C TYR A 234 4.57 -10.37 -24.32
N PRO A 235 4.89 -11.53 -24.95
CA PRO A 235 4.24 -11.97 -26.19
C PRO A 235 2.74 -12.20 -26.09
N THR A 236 2.24 -12.48 -24.88
CA THR A 236 0.82 -12.75 -24.62
C THR A 236 0.06 -11.57 -24.02
N SER A 237 0.71 -10.42 -23.87
CA SER A 237 0.03 -9.21 -23.36
C SER A 237 -0.95 -8.66 -24.39
N MET A 238 -1.98 -7.95 -23.92
CA MET A 238 -2.95 -7.30 -24.81
C MET A 238 -2.24 -6.31 -25.75
N GLU A 239 -1.27 -5.58 -25.23
CA GLU A 239 -0.49 -4.59 -25.99
C GLU A 239 0.32 -5.22 -27.13
N ALA A 240 0.92 -6.38 -26.91
CA ALA A 240 1.63 -7.12 -27.95
C ALA A 240 0.66 -7.68 -29.00
N LEU A 241 -0.47 -8.23 -28.58
CA LEU A 241 -1.49 -8.78 -29.48
C LEU A 241 -2.13 -7.68 -30.34
N GLU A 242 -2.41 -6.51 -29.79
CA GLU A 242 -2.90 -5.34 -30.54
C GLU A 242 -1.89 -4.88 -31.58
N LEU A 243 -0.61 -4.82 -31.22
CA LEU A 243 0.45 -4.43 -32.13
C LEU A 243 0.55 -5.38 -33.32
N VAL A 244 0.51 -6.69 -33.10
CA VAL A 244 0.57 -7.70 -34.16
C VAL A 244 -0.65 -7.63 -35.08
N LYS A 245 -1.86 -7.46 -34.52
CA LYS A 245 -3.08 -7.27 -35.31
C LYS A 245 -3.02 -6.01 -36.19
N GLY A 246 -2.53 -4.91 -35.65
CA GLY A 246 -2.37 -3.65 -36.38
C GLY A 246 -1.39 -3.76 -37.56
N THR A 247 -0.36 -4.61 -37.45
CA THR A 247 0.58 -4.86 -38.54
C THR A 247 0.02 -5.78 -39.63
N GLN A 248 -0.87 -6.73 -39.28
CA GLN A 248 -1.51 -7.64 -40.26
C GLN A 248 -2.65 -6.96 -41.03
N GLY A 249 -3.45 -6.09 -40.40
CA GLY A 249 -4.52 -5.37 -41.06
C GLY A 249 -4.05 -4.29 -42.06
N GLY A 250 -2.79 -3.90 -42.03
CA GLY A 250 -2.17 -2.98 -42.99
C GLY A 250 -1.69 -3.64 -44.30
N VAL A 251 -1.66 -4.96 -44.39
CA VAL A 251 -1.16 -5.71 -45.56
C VAL A 251 -2.29 -6.08 -46.52
N ASP A 252 -3.53 -6.22 -46.02
CA ASP A 252 -4.68 -6.65 -46.84
C ASP A 252 -5.43 -5.49 -47.55
N GLY A 253 -4.92 -4.27 -47.43
CA GLY A 253 -5.55 -3.05 -47.99
C GLY A 253 -4.80 -2.42 -49.16
N ARG A 254 -4.09 -3.20 -50.01
CA ARG A 254 -3.53 -2.72 -51.27
C ARG A 254 -3.91 -3.59 -52.44
#